data_1bfce457e27022ba4c7ae0cba703b603
#
_entry.id   1bfce457e27022ba4c7ae0cba703b603
#
_cell.length_a   1.000
_cell.length_b   1.000
_cell.length_c   1.000
_cell.angle_alpha   90.00
_cell.angle_beta   90.00
_cell.angle_gamma   90.00
#
_symmetry.space_group_name_H-M   'P 1'
#
loop_
_entity.id
_entity.type
_entity.pdbx_description
1 polymer ?
#
loop_
_entity_poly.entity_id
_entity_poly.type
_entity_poly.pdbx_seq_one_letter_code
_entity_poly.pdbx_strand_id
1 'polypeptide(L)'
;VRNFMTINEPQCIAQLGYGTGNHAPGWKLPEEKVALVYHNLCLAHSAAQRAIKEVCGKETLVGVVPCGSLAYPEKDTPEGREAAYRASFDLKVGWSFNVFLDSLILHHYDDSASDAFKRFAATIDPGDWDMMETPDYLGLNIYQGFMVNEQGEEVKRNPGFPLTACKWGVTPEVLHYGPMHIYRRYGLPIYITENGLSCNDKVYLDGKVHDLDRIDFLHRYLLELGKAIEEGTPIRGYLQWSFLDN
;
A
#
# COMPACT_ATOMS: atom_id res chain seq x y z
N VAL A 1 4.64 9.80 -22.88
CA VAL A 1 4.57 9.12 -21.57
C VAL A 1 4.39 7.63 -21.84
N ARG A 2 5.13 6.77 -21.15
CA ARG A 2 5.06 5.31 -21.34
C ARG A 2 4.51 4.58 -20.12
N ASN A 3 4.55 5.20 -18.95
CA ASN A 3 4.06 4.62 -17.70
C ASN A 3 2.93 5.50 -17.16
N PHE A 4 1.79 4.88 -16.87
CA PHE A 4 0.60 5.52 -16.33
C PHE A 4 0.20 4.84 -15.02
N MET A 5 -0.36 5.61 -14.12
CA MET A 5 -1.02 5.13 -12.90
C MET A 5 -2.46 5.62 -12.92
N THR A 6 -3.41 4.71 -12.75
CA THR A 6 -4.84 5.01 -12.93
C THR A 6 -5.50 5.50 -11.66
N ILE A 7 -5.33 4.75 -10.56
CA ILE A 7 -5.98 5.00 -9.27
C ILE A 7 -4.91 5.07 -8.19
N ASN A 8 -4.89 6.20 -7.48
CA ASN A 8 -4.09 6.38 -6.29
C ASN A 8 -4.95 6.12 -5.04
N GLU A 9 -4.42 5.31 -4.14
CA GLU A 9 -4.97 5.02 -2.81
C GLU A 9 -6.46 4.64 -2.80
N PRO A 10 -6.84 3.53 -3.46
CA PRO A 10 -8.22 3.05 -3.44
C PRO A 10 -8.76 2.85 -2.02
N GLN A 11 -7.89 2.54 -1.05
CA GLN A 11 -8.23 2.45 0.37
C GLN A 11 -8.70 3.79 0.94
N CYS A 12 -8.02 4.88 0.62
CA CYS A 12 -8.44 6.22 1.03
C CYS A 12 -9.78 6.60 0.39
N ILE A 13 -9.96 6.31 -0.89
CA ILE A 13 -11.24 6.55 -1.57
C ILE A 13 -12.35 5.79 -0.87
N ALA A 14 -12.23 4.47 -0.75
CA ALA A 14 -13.30 3.62 -0.25
C ALA A 14 -13.53 3.81 1.27
N GLN A 15 -12.48 3.71 2.09
CA GLN A 15 -12.63 3.75 3.55
C GLN A 15 -12.88 5.18 4.06
N LEU A 16 -12.09 6.16 3.63
CA LEU A 16 -12.22 7.52 4.14
C LEU A 16 -13.35 8.30 3.46
N GLY A 17 -13.59 8.08 2.16
CA GLY A 17 -14.63 8.76 1.42
C GLY A 17 -16.04 8.20 1.67
N TYR A 18 -16.15 6.87 1.70
CA TYR A 18 -17.44 6.17 1.73
C TYR A 18 -17.70 5.39 3.01
N GLY A 19 -16.67 4.96 3.73
CA GLY A 19 -16.81 4.20 4.98
C GLY A 19 -16.94 5.13 6.22
N THR A 20 -15.89 5.91 6.50
CA THR A 20 -15.85 6.79 7.68
C THR A 20 -16.37 8.21 7.40
N GLY A 21 -16.35 8.65 6.16
CA GLY A 21 -16.75 9.98 5.75
C GLY A 21 -15.76 11.10 6.09
N ASN A 22 -14.51 10.75 6.36
CA ASN A 22 -13.46 11.73 6.67
C ASN A 22 -12.91 12.47 5.44
N HIS A 23 -13.07 11.88 4.24
CA HIS A 23 -12.73 12.49 2.96
C HIS A 23 -13.98 12.66 2.11
N ALA A 24 -13.87 13.45 1.02
CA ALA A 24 -14.97 13.57 0.05
C ALA A 24 -15.30 12.17 -0.56
N PRO A 25 -16.55 11.84 -0.80
CA PRO A 25 -17.77 12.68 -0.69
C PRO A 25 -18.34 12.79 0.74
N GLY A 26 -17.71 12.21 1.75
CA GLY A 26 -18.13 12.33 3.16
C GLY A 26 -19.27 11.39 3.54
N TRP A 27 -19.46 10.30 2.83
CA TRP A 27 -20.53 9.34 3.11
C TRP A 27 -20.10 8.33 4.18
N LYS A 28 -21.09 7.77 4.88
CA LYS A 28 -20.90 6.72 5.89
C LYS A 28 -21.78 5.54 5.51
N LEU A 29 -21.30 4.76 4.58
CA LEU A 29 -22.04 3.61 4.04
C LEU A 29 -21.78 2.35 4.87
N PRO A 30 -22.72 1.38 4.85
CA PRO A 30 -22.50 0.04 5.37
C PRO A 30 -21.31 -0.64 4.63
N GLU A 31 -20.66 -1.56 5.31
CA GLU A 31 -19.43 -2.20 4.82
C GLU A 31 -19.62 -2.92 3.47
N GLU A 32 -20.79 -3.53 3.22
CA GLU A 32 -21.11 -4.12 1.91
C GLU A 32 -21.10 -3.08 0.76
N LYS A 33 -21.48 -1.83 1.06
CA LYS A 33 -21.43 -0.74 0.08
C LYS A 33 -20.00 -0.22 -0.11
N VAL A 34 -19.18 -0.27 0.93
CA VAL A 34 -17.74 0.02 0.81
C VAL A 34 -17.05 -1.05 -0.04
N ALA A 35 -17.42 -2.32 0.12
CA ALA A 35 -16.94 -3.42 -0.73
C ALA A 35 -17.30 -3.19 -2.21
N LEU A 36 -18.53 -2.73 -2.49
CA LEU A 36 -18.96 -2.34 -3.85
C LEU A 36 -18.10 -1.18 -4.40
N VAL A 37 -17.71 -0.22 -3.56
CA VAL A 37 -16.80 0.87 -4.00
C VAL A 37 -15.45 0.30 -4.44
N TYR A 38 -14.84 -0.60 -3.66
CA TYR A 38 -13.60 -1.27 -4.06
C TYR A 38 -13.75 -2.02 -5.38
N HIS A 39 -14.83 -2.77 -5.54
CA HIS A 39 -15.10 -3.51 -6.78
C HIS A 39 -15.20 -2.57 -7.99
N ASN A 40 -15.96 -1.48 -7.86
CA ASN A 40 -16.08 -0.48 -8.93
C ASN A 40 -14.74 0.20 -9.26
N LEU A 41 -13.84 0.39 -8.27
CA LEU A 41 -12.49 0.90 -8.51
C LEU A 41 -11.64 -0.10 -9.32
N CYS A 42 -11.80 -1.42 -9.09
CA CYS A 42 -11.14 -2.45 -9.90
C CYS A 42 -11.61 -2.41 -11.36
N LEU A 43 -12.92 -2.31 -11.58
CA LEU A 43 -13.49 -2.17 -12.92
C LEU A 43 -13.06 -0.87 -13.61
N ALA A 44 -13.02 0.25 -12.86
CA ALA A 44 -12.56 1.54 -13.36
C ALA A 44 -11.09 1.52 -13.76
N HIS A 45 -10.20 0.89 -12.95
CA HIS A 45 -8.81 0.66 -13.32
C HIS A 45 -8.71 -0.09 -14.64
N SER A 46 -9.42 -1.20 -14.75
CA SER A 46 -9.39 -2.09 -15.91
C SER A 46 -9.87 -1.40 -17.18
N ALA A 47 -10.96 -0.63 -17.09
CA ALA A 47 -11.45 0.17 -18.21
C ALA A 47 -10.44 1.25 -18.63
N ALA A 48 -9.82 1.94 -17.65
CA ALA A 48 -8.79 2.94 -17.90
C ALA A 48 -7.54 2.33 -18.54
N GLN A 49 -7.10 1.15 -18.07
CA GLN A 49 -5.96 0.43 -18.65
C GLN A 49 -6.19 0.10 -20.13
N ARG A 50 -7.37 -0.43 -20.47
CA ARG A 50 -7.73 -0.72 -21.87
C ARG A 50 -7.70 0.55 -22.72
N ALA A 51 -8.36 1.62 -22.27
CA ALA A 51 -8.41 2.87 -22.99
C ALA A 51 -7.02 3.51 -23.18
N ILE A 52 -6.16 3.49 -22.17
CA ILE A 52 -4.79 3.98 -22.26
C ILE A 52 -3.99 3.18 -23.29
N LYS A 53 -4.05 1.85 -23.24
CA LYS A 53 -3.33 0.97 -24.18
C LYS A 53 -3.87 1.10 -25.61
N GLU A 54 -5.15 1.34 -25.79
CA GLU A 54 -5.76 1.62 -27.11
C GLU A 54 -5.25 2.93 -27.70
N VAL A 55 -5.18 4.01 -26.91
CA VAL A 55 -4.81 5.36 -27.39
C VAL A 55 -3.29 5.53 -27.47
N CYS A 56 -2.54 5.02 -26.49
CA CYS A 56 -1.10 5.26 -26.34
C CYS A 56 -0.22 4.14 -26.89
N GLY A 57 -0.80 3.01 -27.30
CA GLY A 57 -0.10 1.83 -27.78
C GLY A 57 -0.03 0.71 -26.72
N LYS A 58 0.00 -0.53 -27.20
CA LYS A 58 -0.05 -1.73 -26.37
C LYS A 58 1.19 -1.92 -25.46
N GLU A 59 2.31 -1.30 -25.82
CA GLU A 59 3.56 -1.31 -25.05
C GLU A 59 3.57 -0.34 -23.88
N THR A 60 2.50 0.47 -23.73
CA THR A 60 2.33 1.38 -22.60
C THR A 60 2.08 0.58 -21.33
N LEU A 61 2.85 0.88 -20.28
CA LEU A 61 2.70 0.24 -18.98
C LEU A 61 1.68 1.01 -18.11
N VAL A 62 0.74 0.28 -17.54
CA VAL A 62 -0.32 0.85 -16.69
C VAL A 62 -0.33 0.15 -15.36
N GLY A 63 -0.16 0.93 -14.30
CA GLY A 63 -0.15 0.47 -12.90
C GLY A 63 -1.28 1.04 -12.08
N VAL A 64 -1.36 0.58 -10.86
CA VAL A 64 -2.27 1.05 -9.81
C VAL A 64 -1.48 1.30 -8.53
N VAL A 65 -1.94 2.22 -7.70
CA VAL A 65 -1.19 2.70 -6.53
C VAL A 65 -2.01 2.51 -5.24
N PRO A 66 -2.06 1.31 -4.67
CA PRO A 66 -2.64 1.09 -3.34
C PRO A 66 -1.74 1.63 -2.21
N CYS A 67 -2.36 1.90 -1.07
CA CYS A 67 -1.70 2.26 0.17
C CYS A 67 -2.06 1.28 1.30
N GLY A 68 -1.27 1.28 2.36
CA GLY A 68 -1.57 0.48 3.53
C GLY A 68 -0.37 0.27 4.44
N SER A 69 -0.58 -0.54 5.48
CA SER A 69 0.47 -0.98 6.38
C SER A 69 0.81 -2.45 6.12
N LEU A 70 2.09 -2.77 6.20
CA LEU A 70 2.62 -4.13 6.04
C LEU A 70 3.41 -4.51 7.28
N ALA A 71 3.37 -5.80 7.61
CA ALA A 71 4.10 -6.30 8.76
C ALA A 71 5.58 -6.55 8.43
N TYR A 72 6.43 -6.41 9.46
CA TYR A 72 7.81 -6.86 9.43
C TYR A 72 8.10 -7.70 10.70
N PRO A 73 9.02 -8.67 10.62
CA PRO A 73 9.26 -9.57 11.73
C PRO A 73 10.06 -8.90 12.86
N GLU A 74 9.77 -9.25 14.12
CA GLU A 74 10.59 -8.91 15.28
C GLU A 74 11.98 -9.53 15.18
N LYS A 75 12.04 -10.77 14.65
CA LYS A 75 13.28 -11.51 14.40
C LYS A 75 13.32 -11.97 12.96
N ASP A 76 14.46 -11.76 12.32
CA ASP A 76 14.70 -12.20 10.95
C ASP A 76 14.99 -13.70 10.88
N THR A 77 13.97 -14.51 11.20
CA THR A 77 13.96 -15.96 11.07
C THR A 77 12.97 -16.39 9.98
N PRO A 78 13.08 -17.59 9.40
CA PRO A 78 12.08 -18.09 8.46
C PRO A 78 10.65 -18.04 9.04
N GLU A 79 10.47 -18.39 10.30
CA GLU A 79 9.19 -18.37 11.01
C GLU A 79 8.67 -16.94 11.19
N GLY A 80 9.56 -16.00 11.57
CA GLY A 80 9.23 -14.57 11.70
C GLY A 80 8.84 -13.95 10.36
N ARG A 81 9.60 -14.22 9.30
CA ARG A 81 9.28 -13.76 7.94
C ARG A 81 7.92 -14.28 7.45
N GLU A 82 7.62 -15.56 7.71
CA GLU A 82 6.33 -16.17 7.35
C GLU A 82 5.17 -15.60 8.17
N ALA A 83 5.39 -15.34 9.46
CA ALA A 83 4.40 -14.69 10.33
C ALA A 83 4.10 -13.27 9.84
N ALA A 84 5.13 -12.47 9.50
CA ALA A 84 4.99 -11.13 8.96
C ALA A 84 4.27 -11.13 7.60
N TYR A 85 4.60 -12.08 6.72
CA TYR A 85 3.89 -12.25 5.45
C TYR A 85 2.38 -12.47 5.67
N ARG A 86 2.00 -13.42 6.53
CA ARG A 86 0.58 -13.70 6.82
C ARG A 86 -0.13 -12.50 7.44
N ALA A 87 0.49 -11.85 8.43
CA ALA A 87 -0.07 -10.69 9.10
C ALA A 87 -0.28 -9.50 8.15
N SER A 88 0.56 -9.34 7.12
CA SER A 88 0.42 -8.29 6.11
C SER A 88 -0.86 -8.39 5.29
N PHE A 89 -1.46 -9.58 5.20
CA PHE A 89 -2.65 -9.85 4.38
C PHE A 89 -3.87 -10.27 5.19
N ASP A 90 -3.84 -10.11 6.52
CA ASP A 90 -5.03 -10.28 7.37
C ASP A 90 -5.91 -9.02 7.29
N LEU A 91 -7.04 -9.12 6.58
CA LEU A 91 -7.99 -8.01 6.39
C LEU A 91 -8.58 -7.45 7.68
N LYS A 92 -8.47 -8.16 8.79
CA LYS A 92 -8.88 -7.65 10.11
C LYS A 92 -8.02 -6.48 10.59
N VAL A 93 -6.83 -6.31 10.04
CA VAL A 93 -5.89 -5.23 10.40
C VAL A 93 -6.24 -3.89 9.75
N GLY A 94 -7.27 -3.79 8.92
CA GLY A 94 -7.79 -2.53 8.39
C GLY A 94 -7.15 -2.11 7.07
N TRP A 95 -6.09 -1.32 7.06
CA TRP A 95 -5.44 -0.78 5.85
C TRP A 95 -4.57 -1.81 5.13
N SER A 96 -5.17 -2.91 4.69
CA SER A 96 -4.48 -3.98 3.99
C SER A 96 -4.49 -3.77 2.47
N PHE A 97 -3.37 -4.06 1.82
CA PHE A 97 -3.24 -3.96 0.37
C PHE A 97 -4.14 -4.94 -0.38
N ASN A 98 -4.35 -6.12 0.20
CA ASN A 98 -5.06 -7.21 -0.49
C ASN A 98 -6.56 -6.99 -0.63
N VAL A 99 -7.19 -6.11 0.15
CA VAL A 99 -8.62 -5.79 -0.03
C VAL A 99 -8.93 -5.33 -1.46
N PHE A 100 -8.00 -4.62 -2.08
CA PHE A 100 -8.11 -4.15 -3.45
C PHE A 100 -7.37 -5.06 -4.44
N LEU A 101 -6.13 -5.47 -4.10
CA LEU A 101 -5.28 -6.20 -5.03
C LEU A 101 -5.74 -7.64 -5.27
N ASP A 102 -6.27 -8.35 -4.25
CA ASP A 102 -6.79 -9.71 -4.45
C ASP A 102 -7.99 -9.69 -5.39
N SER A 103 -8.90 -8.74 -5.20
CA SER A 103 -10.05 -8.57 -6.09
C SER A 103 -9.60 -8.28 -7.53
N LEU A 104 -8.66 -7.34 -7.72
CA LEU A 104 -8.21 -6.92 -9.04
C LEU A 104 -7.37 -7.98 -9.78
N ILE A 105 -6.49 -8.69 -9.06
CA ILE A 105 -5.46 -9.55 -9.67
C ILE A 105 -5.80 -11.03 -9.54
N LEU A 106 -6.37 -11.44 -8.40
CA LEU A 106 -6.67 -12.84 -8.11
C LEU A 106 -8.14 -13.19 -8.28
N HIS A 107 -8.99 -12.18 -8.57
CA HIS A 107 -10.42 -12.31 -8.82
C HIS A 107 -11.20 -12.96 -7.66
N HIS A 108 -10.79 -12.68 -6.44
CA HIS A 108 -11.51 -13.10 -5.24
C HIS A 108 -11.23 -12.16 -4.06
N TYR A 109 -12.00 -12.30 -2.99
CA TYR A 109 -11.67 -11.73 -1.68
C TYR A 109 -11.10 -12.82 -0.78
N ASP A 110 -10.06 -12.48 -0.01
CA ASP A 110 -9.40 -13.40 0.93
C ASP A 110 -10.39 -13.95 1.96
N ASP A 111 -10.17 -15.18 2.43
CA ASP A 111 -10.99 -15.84 3.45
C ASP A 111 -11.02 -15.11 4.79
N SER A 112 -10.01 -14.27 5.08
CA SER A 112 -9.97 -13.38 6.24
C SER A 112 -10.88 -12.15 6.12
N ALA A 113 -11.46 -11.90 4.92
CA ALA A 113 -12.41 -10.80 4.72
C ALA A 113 -13.61 -10.90 5.67
N SER A 114 -14.15 -9.74 6.03
CA SER A 114 -15.33 -9.68 6.88
C SER A 114 -16.55 -10.36 6.23
N ASP A 115 -17.52 -10.75 7.05
CA ASP A 115 -18.76 -11.34 6.54
C ASP A 115 -19.50 -10.41 5.58
N ALA A 116 -19.37 -9.10 5.75
CA ALA A 116 -19.96 -8.11 4.85
C ALA A 116 -19.32 -8.16 3.46
N PHE A 117 -17.99 -8.23 3.37
CA PHE A 117 -17.29 -8.42 2.11
C PHE A 117 -17.61 -9.76 1.46
N LYS A 118 -17.69 -10.84 2.24
CA LYS A 118 -18.07 -12.18 1.75
C LYS A 118 -19.50 -12.21 1.18
N ARG A 119 -20.47 -11.57 1.87
CA ARG A 119 -21.83 -11.43 1.36
C ARG A 119 -21.87 -10.63 0.06
N PHE A 120 -21.12 -9.52 0.00
CA PHE A 120 -21.01 -8.74 -1.25
C PHE A 120 -20.38 -9.58 -2.37
N ALA A 121 -19.26 -10.26 -2.10
CA ALA A 121 -18.57 -11.10 -3.08
C ALA A 121 -19.49 -12.15 -3.73
N ALA A 122 -20.41 -12.72 -2.94
CA ALA A 122 -21.40 -13.68 -3.43
C ALA A 122 -22.46 -13.05 -4.39
N THR A 123 -22.53 -11.74 -4.51
CA THR A 123 -23.46 -11.01 -5.40
C THR A 123 -22.79 -10.46 -6.65
N ILE A 124 -21.46 -10.60 -6.80
CA ILE A 124 -20.72 -10.10 -7.96
C ILE A 124 -21.11 -10.89 -9.20
N ASP A 125 -21.39 -10.18 -10.30
CA ASP A 125 -21.60 -10.83 -11.59
C ASP A 125 -20.29 -11.51 -12.04
N PRO A 126 -20.29 -12.79 -12.38
CA PRO A 126 -19.10 -13.46 -12.91
C PRO A 126 -18.44 -12.73 -14.08
N GLY A 127 -19.21 -12.04 -14.92
CA GLY A 127 -18.70 -11.23 -16.02
C GLY A 127 -17.86 -10.03 -15.59
N ASP A 128 -18.03 -9.53 -14.36
CA ASP A 128 -17.18 -8.45 -13.82
C ASP A 128 -15.74 -8.92 -13.63
N TRP A 129 -15.54 -10.16 -13.20
CA TRP A 129 -14.20 -10.75 -13.06
C TRP A 129 -13.50 -10.89 -14.42
N ASP A 130 -14.25 -11.26 -15.48
CA ASP A 130 -13.74 -11.36 -16.84
C ASP A 130 -13.35 -9.99 -17.43
N MET A 131 -13.90 -8.91 -16.90
CA MET A 131 -13.57 -7.54 -17.31
C MET A 131 -12.36 -6.96 -16.57
N MET A 132 -11.87 -7.61 -15.53
CA MET A 132 -10.71 -7.11 -14.75
C MET A 132 -9.40 -7.37 -15.50
N GLU A 133 -8.56 -6.35 -15.51
CA GLU A 133 -7.23 -6.36 -16.14
C GLU A 133 -6.14 -6.32 -15.06
N THR A 134 -5.25 -7.29 -15.08
CA THR A 134 -4.06 -7.25 -14.23
C THR A 134 -3.18 -6.06 -14.60
N PRO A 135 -2.77 -5.21 -13.66
CA PRO A 135 -1.87 -4.10 -13.93
C PRO A 135 -0.47 -4.59 -14.38
N ASP A 136 0.24 -3.80 -15.18
CA ASP A 136 1.59 -4.17 -15.63
C ASP A 136 2.64 -4.04 -14.50
N TYR A 137 2.35 -3.23 -13.47
CA TYR A 137 3.19 -3.03 -12.29
C TYR A 137 2.35 -2.48 -11.13
N LEU A 138 2.90 -2.56 -9.93
CA LEU A 138 2.30 -1.99 -8.72
C LEU A 138 3.09 -0.77 -8.26
N GLY A 139 2.40 0.34 -8.03
CA GLY A 139 2.90 1.44 -7.21
C GLY A 139 2.48 1.20 -5.75
N LEU A 140 3.38 1.40 -4.81
CA LEU A 140 3.09 1.19 -3.40
C LEU A 140 3.35 2.48 -2.62
N ASN A 141 2.31 3.01 -1.96
CA ASN A 141 2.43 4.08 -0.98
C ASN A 141 2.63 3.44 0.39
N ILE A 142 3.88 3.45 0.87
CA ILE A 142 4.26 2.81 2.13
C ILE A 142 5.01 3.82 3.00
N TYR A 143 4.44 4.21 4.13
CA TYR A 143 5.04 5.15 5.07
C TYR A 143 5.48 4.49 6.38
N GLN A 144 4.70 3.52 6.85
CA GLN A 144 4.94 2.79 8.08
C GLN A 144 4.45 1.35 7.98
N GLY A 145 4.96 0.52 8.90
CA GLY A 145 4.53 -0.84 9.11
C GLY A 145 4.31 -1.14 10.58
N PHE A 146 4.04 -2.40 10.87
CA PHE A 146 3.91 -2.92 12.24
C PHE A 146 4.75 -4.17 12.43
N MET A 147 5.32 -4.31 13.63
CA MET A 147 6.17 -5.44 13.98
C MET A 147 5.34 -6.60 14.50
N VAL A 148 5.67 -7.81 14.08
CA VAL A 148 5.03 -9.02 14.60
C VAL A 148 6.07 -10.04 15.10
N ASN A 149 5.70 -10.80 16.12
CA ASN A 149 6.49 -11.93 16.60
C ASN A 149 6.30 -13.17 15.69
N GLU A 150 6.99 -14.27 16.00
CA GLU A 150 6.92 -15.53 15.24
C GLU A 150 5.52 -16.19 15.27
N GLN A 151 4.64 -15.80 16.19
CA GLN A 151 3.24 -16.22 16.28
C GLN A 151 2.30 -15.34 15.43
N GLY A 152 2.81 -14.23 14.86
CA GLY A 152 2.02 -13.28 14.09
C GLY A 152 1.28 -12.25 14.95
N GLU A 153 1.60 -12.17 16.25
CA GLU A 153 1.02 -11.18 17.15
C GLU A 153 1.78 -9.85 17.04
N GLU A 154 1.04 -8.73 17.00
CA GLU A 154 1.64 -7.41 16.94
C GLU A 154 2.46 -7.11 18.21
N VAL A 155 3.72 -6.74 18.03
CA VAL A 155 4.62 -6.33 19.10
C VAL A 155 4.41 -4.85 19.38
N LYS A 156 3.97 -4.52 20.58
CA LYS A 156 3.74 -3.14 21.01
C LYS A 156 5.04 -2.34 21.02
N ARG A 157 4.95 -1.12 20.50
CA ARG A 157 6.07 -0.18 20.51
C ARG A 157 6.39 0.28 21.93
N ASN A 158 7.69 0.38 22.23
CA ASN A 158 8.16 0.92 23.51
C ASN A 158 7.80 2.41 23.65
N PRO A 159 7.64 2.94 24.87
CA PRO A 159 7.59 4.37 25.10
C PRO A 159 8.80 5.09 24.49
N GLY A 160 8.57 6.22 23.82
CA GLY A 160 9.62 6.97 23.14
C GLY A 160 9.99 6.45 21.76
N PHE A 161 9.22 5.52 21.21
CA PHE A 161 9.40 5.10 19.81
C PHE A 161 9.28 6.30 18.86
N PRO A 162 10.19 6.46 17.87
CA PRO A 162 10.19 7.62 16.99
C PRO A 162 8.92 7.69 16.13
N LEU A 163 8.30 8.88 16.14
CA LEU A 163 7.09 9.17 15.39
C LEU A 163 7.31 10.37 14.45
N THR A 164 6.65 10.37 13.31
CA THR A 164 6.55 11.53 12.42
C THR A 164 5.67 12.63 13.04
N ALA A 165 5.61 13.82 12.44
CA ALA A 165 4.68 14.87 12.86
C ALA A 165 3.21 14.43 12.77
N CYS A 166 2.86 13.56 11.81
CA CYS A 166 1.55 12.91 11.68
C CYS A 166 1.30 11.77 12.69
N LYS A 167 2.22 11.53 13.63
CA LYS A 167 2.16 10.44 14.63
C LYS A 167 2.26 9.03 14.03
N TRP A 168 2.78 8.89 12.84
CA TRP A 168 3.11 7.60 12.26
C TRP A 168 4.46 7.10 12.77
N GLY A 169 4.60 5.79 12.91
CA GLY A 169 5.85 5.19 13.37
C GLY A 169 6.95 5.26 12.31
N VAL A 170 8.16 5.57 12.74
CA VAL A 170 9.35 5.44 11.90
C VAL A 170 9.78 3.99 11.92
N THR A 171 9.48 3.24 10.86
CA THR A 171 9.66 1.79 10.76
C THR A 171 10.30 1.43 9.42
N PRO A 172 11.60 1.69 9.25
CA PRO A 172 12.29 1.51 7.97
C PRO A 172 12.23 0.07 7.44
N GLU A 173 12.16 -0.94 8.32
CA GLU A 173 12.07 -2.35 7.98
C GLU A 173 10.88 -2.67 7.06
N VAL A 174 9.85 -1.83 7.07
CA VAL A 174 8.68 -2.03 6.19
C VAL A 174 9.05 -1.94 4.71
N LEU A 175 10.09 -1.17 4.33
CA LEU A 175 10.55 -1.12 2.93
C LEU A 175 11.46 -2.31 2.56
N HIS A 176 11.94 -3.09 3.52
CA HIS A 176 12.55 -4.39 3.23
C HIS A 176 11.47 -5.44 2.99
N TYR A 177 10.68 -5.73 4.01
CA TYR A 177 9.74 -6.86 3.99
C TYR A 177 8.46 -6.60 3.20
N GLY A 178 7.92 -5.38 3.25
CA GLY A 178 6.65 -5.04 2.60
C GLY A 178 6.63 -5.30 1.10
N PRO A 179 7.56 -4.72 0.31
CA PRO A 179 7.65 -5.00 -1.12
C PRO A 179 7.89 -6.48 -1.44
N MET A 180 8.68 -7.19 -0.62
CA MET A 180 8.88 -8.64 -0.76
C MET A 180 7.59 -9.42 -0.58
N HIS A 181 6.76 -9.06 0.41
CA HIS A 181 5.46 -9.70 0.64
C HIS A 181 4.51 -9.47 -0.54
N ILE A 182 4.44 -8.25 -1.04
CA ILE A 182 3.63 -7.89 -2.22
C ILE A 182 4.12 -8.65 -3.46
N TYR A 183 5.44 -8.68 -3.70
CA TYR A 183 5.99 -9.41 -4.85
C TYR A 183 5.75 -10.93 -4.72
N ARG A 184 5.94 -11.52 -3.54
CA ARG A 184 5.64 -12.93 -3.30
C ARG A 184 4.18 -13.29 -3.61
N ARG A 185 3.23 -12.38 -3.33
CA ARG A 185 1.80 -12.64 -3.53
C ARG A 185 1.34 -12.41 -4.97
N TYR A 186 1.82 -11.36 -5.63
CA TYR A 186 1.28 -10.92 -6.92
C TYR A 186 2.24 -11.08 -8.10
N GLY A 187 3.53 -11.24 -7.89
CA GLY A 187 4.53 -11.48 -8.95
C GLY A 187 4.81 -10.31 -9.89
N LEU A 188 4.33 -9.11 -9.58
CA LEU A 188 4.44 -7.93 -10.44
C LEU A 188 5.62 -7.03 -10.05
N PRO A 189 6.25 -6.31 -11.03
CA PRO A 189 7.25 -5.29 -10.73
C PRO A 189 6.68 -4.18 -9.85
N ILE A 190 7.53 -3.59 -9.00
CA ILE A 190 7.11 -2.63 -7.98
C ILE A 190 7.81 -1.29 -8.17
N TYR A 191 7.06 -0.19 -8.00
CA TYR A 191 7.57 1.15 -7.72
C TYR A 191 7.14 1.54 -6.31
N ILE A 192 8.05 2.08 -5.49
CA ILE A 192 7.64 2.82 -4.30
C ILE A 192 7.22 4.20 -4.78
N THR A 193 5.92 4.43 -4.80
CA THR A 193 5.32 5.64 -5.37
C THR A 193 5.19 6.76 -4.35
N GLU A 194 5.12 6.41 -3.07
CA GLU A 194 5.19 7.37 -1.98
C GLU A 194 5.87 6.75 -0.76
N ASN A 195 6.86 7.45 -0.24
CA ASN A 195 7.47 7.26 1.08
C ASN A 195 8.12 8.58 1.49
N GLY A 196 8.02 8.94 2.76
CA GLY A 196 8.59 10.18 3.27
C GLY A 196 8.22 10.44 4.72
N LEU A 197 8.69 11.56 5.24
CA LEU A 197 8.55 11.96 6.63
C LEU A 197 7.93 13.36 6.73
N SER A 198 6.81 13.47 7.45
CA SER A 198 6.31 14.77 7.91
C SER A 198 7.10 15.24 9.13
N CYS A 199 7.60 16.47 9.10
CA CYS A 199 8.38 17.09 10.17
C CYS A 199 7.72 18.36 10.69
N ASN A 200 8.07 18.76 11.90
CA ASN A 200 7.77 20.08 12.44
C ASN A 200 8.93 21.02 12.07
N ASP A 201 8.96 21.47 10.82
CA ASP A 201 10.01 22.29 10.29
C ASP A 201 10.06 23.67 10.95
N LYS A 202 11.26 24.21 11.09
CA LYS A 202 11.49 25.57 11.61
C LYS A 202 12.73 26.18 10.99
N VAL A 203 12.73 27.49 10.86
CA VAL A 203 13.93 28.26 10.54
C VAL A 203 14.73 28.46 11.84
N TYR A 204 15.99 28.05 11.84
CA TYR A 204 16.90 28.21 12.97
C TYR A 204 17.51 29.61 13.02
N LEU A 205 18.28 29.92 14.08
CA LEU A 205 18.90 31.25 14.27
C LEU A 205 19.89 31.64 13.17
N ASP A 206 20.43 30.68 12.45
CA ASP A 206 21.29 30.90 11.28
C ASP A 206 20.52 31.16 9.98
N GLY A 207 19.18 31.25 10.07
CA GLY A 207 18.31 31.48 8.93
C GLY A 207 18.09 30.26 8.03
N LYS A 208 18.45 29.05 8.48
CA LYS A 208 18.33 27.82 7.67
C LYS A 208 17.36 26.82 8.29
N VAL A 209 16.83 25.95 7.47
CA VAL A 209 16.18 24.70 7.87
C VAL A 209 17.23 23.59 7.83
N HIS A 210 17.45 22.93 8.98
CA HIS A 210 18.36 21.79 9.09
C HIS A 210 17.53 20.51 9.02
N ASP A 211 17.49 19.87 7.88
CA ASP A 211 16.57 18.75 7.56
C ASP A 211 17.13 17.38 7.99
N LEU A 212 17.73 17.32 9.18
CA LEU A 212 18.41 16.12 9.68
C LEU A 212 17.46 14.93 9.87
N ASP A 213 16.23 15.18 10.28
CA ASP A 213 15.25 14.12 10.52
C ASP A 213 14.85 13.43 9.20
N ARG A 214 14.62 14.20 8.11
CA ARG A 214 14.33 13.62 6.80
C ARG A 214 15.55 12.94 6.20
N ILE A 215 16.74 13.48 6.37
CA ILE A 215 17.99 12.85 5.90
C ILE A 215 18.18 11.49 6.57
N ASP A 216 18.05 11.39 7.91
CA ASP A 216 18.16 10.13 8.64
C ASP A 216 17.07 9.15 8.24
N PHE A 217 15.82 9.62 8.14
CA PHE A 217 14.67 8.80 7.69
C PHE A 217 14.93 8.19 6.32
N LEU A 218 15.25 9.02 5.32
CA LEU A 218 15.49 8.55 3.96
C LEU A 218 16.65 7.57 3.89
N HIS A 219 17.75 7.86 4.61
CA HIS A 219 18.90 6.98 4.67
C HIS A 219 18.50 5.58 5.16
N ARG A 220 17.78 5.50 6.28
CA ARG A 220 17.34 4.22 6.86
C ARG A 220 16.38 3.46 5.92
N TYR A 221 15.36 4.14 5.40
CA TYR A 221 14.36 3.51 4.54
C TYR A 221 14.97 3.03 3.22
N LEU A 222 15.89 3.80 2.62
CA LEU A 222 16.55 3.39 1.38
C LEU A 222 17.54 2.23 1.60
N LEU A 223 18.20 2.15 2.76
CA LEU A 223 19.02 0.98 3.11
C LEU A 223 18.16 -0.29 3.21
N GLU A 224 17.00 -0.21 3.84
CA GLU A 224 16.08 -1.35 3.94
C GLU A 224 15.51 -1.74 2.56
N LEU A 225 15.17 -0.76 1.73
CA LEU A 225 14.74 -1.02 0.34
C LEU A 225 15.84 -1.70 -0.48
N GLY A 226 17.10 -1.32 -0.24
CA GLY A 226 18.28 -1.97 -0.85
C GLY A 226 18.34 -3.46 -0.55
N LYS A 227 18.05 -3.87 0.70
CA LYS A 227 17.99 -5.30 1.06
C LYS A 227 16.91 -6.05 0.28
N ALA A 228 15.72 -5.47 0.11
CA ALA A 228 14.66 -6.08 -0.69
C ALA A 228 15.10 -6.31 -2.16
N ILE A 229 15.86 -5.36 -2.72
CA ILE A 229 16.41 -5.48 -4.08
C ILE A 229 17.47 -6.58 -4.14
N GLU A 230 18.38 -6.62 -3.18
CA GLU A 230 19.43 -7.65 -3.08
C GLU A 230 18.84 -9.05 -2.92
N GLU A 231 17.71 -9.19 -2.23
CA GLU A 231 16.95 -10.44 -2.10
C GLU A 231 16.05 -10.76 -3.32
N GLY A 232 16.13 -9.95 -4.40
CA GLY A 232 15.52 -10.26 -5.69
C GLY A 232 14.15 -9.65 -5.95
N THR A 233 13.66 -8.75 -5.09
CA THR A 233 12.40 -8.03 -5.35
C THR A 233 12.60 -7.03 -6.49
N PRO A 234 11.79 -7.06 -7.56
CA PRO A 234 11.97 -6.22 -8.74
C PRO A 234 11.47 -4.79 -8.53
N ILE A 235 12.16 -4.04 -7.69
CA ILE A 235 11.89 -2.61 -7.47
C ILE A 235 12.43 -1.82 -8.68
N ARG A 236 11.56 -1.03 -9.33
CA ARG A 236 11.86 -0.27 -10.54
C ARG A 236 12.09 1.21 -10.29
N GLY A 237 11.68 1.71 -9.14
CA GLY A 237 11.87 3.12 -8.79
C GLY A 237 11.37 3.43 -7.39
N TYR A 238 11.79 4.61 -6.91
CA TYR A 238 11.39 5.18 -5.64
C TYR A 238 11.09 6.66 -5.83
N LEU A 239 9.94 7.11 -5.35
CA LEU A 239 9.50 8.50 -5.37
C LEU A 239 9.28 8.94 -3.92
N GLN A 240 9.99 10.00 -3.53
CA GLN A 240 9.81 10.59 -2.22
C GLN A 240 8.53 11.44 -2.18
N TRP A 241 7.73 11.29 -1.17
CA TRP A 241 6.63 12.17 -0.85
C TRP A 241 7.03 13.12 0.30
N SER A 242 7.17 14.43 0.04
CA SER A 242 7.02 15.06 -1.25
C SER A 242 8.08 16.18 -1.42
N PHE A 243 8.14 16.76 -2.62
CA PHE A 243 9.05 17.88 -2.91
C PHE A 243 8.69 19.17 -2.15
N LEU A 244 7.41 19.39 -1.93
CA LEU A 244 6.88 20.48 -1.11
C LEU A 244 6.16 19.90 0.12
N ASP A 245 6.07 20.71 1.18
CA ASP A 245 5.24 20.36 2.34
C ASP A 245 3.77 20.18 1.94
N ASN A 246 3.15 19.17 2.52
CA ASN A 246 1.78 18.77 2.19
C ASN A 246 1.02 18.43 3.47
#